data_0eb4efa1c85f554990890b5dbe9cbb9d
#
_entry.id   0eb4efa1c85f554990890b5dbe9cbb9d
#
_cell.length_a   1.000
_cell.length_b   1.000
_cell.length_c   1.000
_cell.angle_alpha   90.00
_cell.angle_beta   90.00
_cell.angle_gamma   90.00
#
_symmetry.space_group_name_H-M   'P 1'
#
loop_
_entity.id
_entity.type
_entity.pdbx_description
1 polymer ?
#
loop_
_entity_poly.entity_id
_entity_poly.type
_entity_poly.pdbx_seq_one_letter_code
_entity_poly.pdbx_strand_id
1 'polypeptide(L)'
;MDLIDQLKELSLRISKVKDTIQTEEATKNAMIMPFIQILGYNVFDPNEVTPELNADIGLKKGEKVDYAILKDGKPIMLFECKKSGGDLSISHASQLFRYFHVTEARFGVLTNGIAYRFFTDIEQANKMDDRPLDRKSTRLNSRHITRSRM
;
A
#
# COMPACT_ATOMS: atom_id res chain seq x y z
N MET A 1 11.44 -8.79 18.55
CA MET A 1 12.04 -8.52 17.23
C MET A 1 11.52 -7.18 16.73
N ASP A 2 12.39 -6.27 16.41
CA ASP A 2 11.95 -4.95 15.98
C ASP A 2 11.50 -4.95 14.52
N LEU A 3 11.01 -3.81 14.05
CA LEU A 3 10.47 -3.67 12.70
C LEU A 3 11.49 -4.03 11.62
N ILE A 4 12.72 -3.53 11.78
CA ILE A 4 13.78 -3.77 10.78
C ILE A 4 14.11 -5.25 10.69
N ASP A 5 14.20 -5.93 11.83
CA ASP A 5 14.48 -7.36 11.86
C ASP A 5 13.36 -8.16 11.20
N GLN A 6 12.11 -7.79 11.46
CA GLN A 6 10.95 -8.44 10.85
C GLN A 6 10.93 -8.25 9.34
N LEU A 7 11.28 -7.06 8.87
CA LEU A 7 11.34 -6.77 7.43
C LEU A 7 12.47 -7.55 6.76
N LYS A 8 13.62 -7.66 7.42
CA LYS A 8 14.72 -8.46 6.90
C LYS A 8 14.35 -9.93 6.79
N GLU A 9 13.68 -10.45 7.81
CA GLU A 9 13.23 -11.84 7.82
C GLU A 9 12.23 -12.09 6.70
N LEU A 10 11.28 -11.17 6.49
CA LEU A 10 10.34 -11.26 5.40
C LEU A 10 11.04 -11.23 4.05
N SER A 11 12.01 -10.34 3.89
CA SER A 11 12.79 -10.22 2.66
C SER A 11 13.52 -11.53 2.32
N LEU A 12 14.12 -12.16 3.31
CA LEU A 12 14.78 -13.45 3.12
C LEU A 12 13.80 -14.53 2.69
N ARG A 13 12.65 -14.56 3.32
CA ARG A 13 11.60 -15.52 3.00
C ARG A 13 11.09 -15.32 1.58
N ILE A 14 10.87 -14.06 1.18
CA ILE A 14 10.43 -13.73 -0.16
C ILE A 14 11.46 -14.18 -1.20
N SER A 15 12.74 -13.97 -0.92
CA SER A 15 13.81 -14.39 -1.83
C SER A 15 13.76 -15.89 -2.14
N LYS A 16 13.31 -16.68 -1.18
CA LYS A 16 13.22 -18.14 -1.35
C LYS A 16 12.01 -18.56 -2.16
N VAL A 17 10.92 -17.81 -2.13
CA VAL A 17 9.65 -18.24 -2.74
C VAL A 17 9.23 -17.44 -3.96
N LYS A 18 9.88 -16.32 -4.24
CA LYS A 18 9.44 -15.41 -5.30
C LYS A 18 9.31 -16.07 -6.66
N ASP A 19 10.16 -17.04 -6.97
CA ASP A 19 10.15 -17.71 -8.27
C ASP A 19 9.00 -18.70 -8.40
N THR A 20 8.36 -19.07 -7.30
CA THR A 20 7.19 -19.95 -7.31
C THR A 20 5.89 -19.17 -7.30
N ILE A 21 5.94 -17.85 -7.06
CA ILE A 21 4.75 -17.02 -6.99
C ILE A 21 4.40 -16.51 -8.37
N GLN A 22 3.25 -16.96 -8.88
CA GLN A 22 2.89 -16.72 -10.27
C GLN A 22 1.59 -15.96 -10.45
N THR A 23 0.87 -15.70 -9.38
CA THR A 23 -0.42 -15.00 -9.45
C THR A 23 -0.43 -13.80 -8.53
N GLU A 24 -1.35 -12.88 -8.79
CA GLU A 24 -1.56 -11.74 -7.92
C GLU A 24 -2.03 -12.18 -6.54
N GLU A 25 -2.92 -13.18 -6.47
CA GLU A 25 -3.40 -13.69 -5.19
C GLU A 25 -2.28 -14.33 -4.37
N ALA A 26 -1.41 -15.10 -5.00
CA ALA A 26 -0.26 -15.68 -4.30
C ALA A 26 0.69 -14.59 -3.79
N THR A 27 0.87 -13.52 -4.57
CA THR A 27 1.67 -12.36 -4.15
C THR A 27 1.09 -11.71 -2.90
N LYS A 28 -0.23 -11.50 -2.89
CA LYS A 28 -0.90 -10.92 -1.72
C LYS A 28 -0.71 -11.78 -0.47
N ASN A 29 -0.96 -13.06 -0.60
CA ASN A 29 -0.93 -13.98 0.55
C ASN A 29 0.48 -14.18 1.11
N ALA A 30 1.47 -14.32 0.23
CA ALA A 30 2.82 -14.67 0.67
C ALA A 30 3.72 -13.48 0.97
N MET A 31 3.42 -12.32 0.39
CA MET A 31 4.31 -11.17 0.47
C MET A 31 3.66 -9.94 1.11
N ILE A 32 2.47 -9.58 0.68
CA ILE A 32 1.86 -8.30 1.05
C ILE A 32 1.14 -8.37 2.39
N MET A 33 0.35 -9.40 2.63
CA MET A 33 -0.30 -9.57 3.92
C MET A 33 0.70 -9.68 5.07
N PRO A 34 1.79 -10.44 4.93
CA PRO A 34 2.83 -10.43 5.97
C PRO A 34 3.45 -9.06 6.19
N PHE A 35 3.64 -8.27 5.13
CA PHE A 35 4.15 -6.91 5.26
C PHE A 35 3.20 -6.04 6.09
N ILE A 36 1.90 -6.11 5.79
CA ILE A 36 0.90 -5.35 6.53
C ILE A 36 0.88 -5.74 8.01
N GLN A 37 1.02 -7.04 8.30
CA GLN A 37 1.11 -7.50 9.68
C GLN A 37 2.34 -6.96 10.40
N ILE A 38 3.47 -6.90 9.71
CA ILE A 38 4.70 -6.35 10.28
C ILE A 38 4.52 -4.88 10.63
N LEU A 39 3.72 -4.14 9.84
CA LEU A 39 3.41 -2.75 10.15
C LEU A 39 2.54 -2.60 11.41
N GLY A 40 2.02 -3.70 11.95
CA GLY A 40 1.25 -3.67 13.19
C GLY A 40 -0.25 -3.82 13.01
N TYR A 41 -0.72 -4.13 11.81
CA TYR A 41 -2.15 -4.28 11.55
C TYR A 41 -2.54 -5.74 11.46
N ASN A 42 -3.73 -6.06 11.98
CA ASN A 42 -4.25 -7.42 11.96
C ASN A 42 -4.99 -7.67 10.64
N VAL A 43 -4.35 -8.43 9.75
CA VAL A 43 -4.93 -8.72 8.42
C VAL A 43 -6.14 -9.64 8.50
N PHE A 44 -6.38 -10.26 9.64
CA PHE A 44 -7.53 -11.13 9.83
C PHE A 44 -8.73 -10.40 10.42
N ASP A 45 -8.59 -9.12 10.77
CA ASP A 45 -9.67 -8.30 11.28
C ASP A 45 -10.10 -7.30 10.20
N PRO A 46 -11.28 -7.49 9.58
CA PRO A 46 -11.71 -6.58 8.51
C PRO A 46 -12.00 -5.16 9.01
N ASN A 47 -12.07 -4.94 10.31
CA ASN A 47 -12.18 -3.58 10.85
C ASN A 47 -10.84 -2.85 10.86
N GLU A 48 -9.74 -3.58 10.74
CA GLU A 48 -8.40 -2.98 10.61
C GLU A 48 -7.89 -3.02 9.18
N VAL A 49 -8.09 -4.15 8.50
CA VAL A 49 -7.61 -4.34 7.13
C VAL A 49 -8.75 -4.92 6.31
N THR A 50 -9.39 -4.09 5.52
CA THR A 50 -10.50 -4.51 4.67
C THR A 50 -9.98 -4.92 3.30
N PRO A 51 -10.16 -6.18 2.90
CA PRO A 51 -9.81 -6.58 1.53
C PRO A 51 -10.88 -6.09 0.57
N GLU A 52 -10.46 -5.79 -0.64
CA GLU A 52 -11.35 -5.45 -1.74
C GLU A 52 -12.35 -4.32 -1.40
N LEU A 53 -11.83 -3.25 -0.82
CA LEU A 53 -12.65 -2.10 -0.49
C LEU A 53 -13.31 -1.53 -1.73
N ASN A 54 -14.62 -1.39 -1.68
CA ASN A 54 -15.42 -0.80 -2.72
C ASN A 54 -16.10 0.45 -2.15
N ALA A 55 -15.65 1.62 -2.60
CA ALA A 55 -16.27 2.88 -2.22
C ALA A 55 -17.28 3.24 -3.28
N ASP A 56 -18.55 3.10 -2.96
CA ASP A 56 -19.66 3.25 -3.89
C ASP A 56 -20.03 4.73 -4.08
N ILE A 57 -19.05 5.54 -4.52
CA ILE A 57 -19.27 6.98 -4.71
C ILE A 57 -18.70 7.43 -6.04
N GLY A 58 -19.51 7.39 -7.10
CA GLY A 58 -19.13 7.95 -8.39
C GLY A 58 -17.97 7.24 -9.08
N LEU A 59 -17.66 6.03 -8.66
CA LEU A 59 -16.59 5.24 -9.25
C LEU A 59 -17.18 4.23 -10.22
N LYS A 60 -16.33 3.71 -11.10
CA LYS A 60 -16.74 2.65 -12.01
C LYS A 60 -17.23 1.46 -11.22
N LYS A 61 -18.36 0.90 -11.67
CA LYS A 61 -18.90 -0.30 -11.06
C LYS A 61 -17.88 -1.43 -11.13
N GLY A 62 -17.66 -2.08 -10.00
CA GLY A 62 -16.71 -3.21 -9.93
C GLY A 62 -15.27 -2.83 -9.62
N GLU A 63 -14.95 -1.54 -9.57
CA GLU A 63 -13.63 -1.12 -9.13
C GLU A 63 -13.48 -1.27 -7.63
N LYS A 64 -12.31 -1.69 -7.19
CA LYS A 64 -12.02 -1.86 -5.77
C LYS A 64 -10.52 -1.76 -5.53
N VAL A 65 -10.14 -1.36 -4.32
CA VAL A 65 -8.75 -1.36 -3.88
C VAL A 65 -8.49 -2.69 -3.19
N ASP A 66 -7.31 -3.25 -3.41
CA ASP A 66 -7.00 -4.58 -2.88
C ASP A 66 -7.07 -4.65 -1.36
N TYR A 67 -6.51 -3.67 -0.67
CA TYR A 67 -6.61 -3.56 0.78
C TYR A 67 -6.75 -2.12 1.20
N ALA A 68 -7.54 -1.90 2.24
CA ALA A 68 -7.60 -0.61 2.92
C ALA A 68 -7.32 -0.83 4.40
N ILE A 69 -6.40 -0.05 4.94
CA ILE A 69 -6.15 -0.04 6.37
C ILE A 69 -7.05 1.02 6.97
N LEU A 70 -7.82 0.63 7.99
CA LEU A 70 -8.83 1.48 8.59
C LEU A 70 -8.41 1.95 9.97
N LYS A 71 -8.82 3.15 10.30
CA LYS A 71 -8.75 3.68 11.65
C LYS A 71 -10.09 4.34 11.95
N ASP A 72 -10.74 3.88 13.02
CA ASP A 72 -12.07 4.38 13.40
C ASP A 72 -13.07 4.30 12.24
N GLY A 73 -13.01 3.20 11.48
CA GLY A 73 -13.91 2.95 10.36
C GLY A 73 -13.57 3.70 9.08
N LYS A 74 -12.48 4.46 9.05
CA LYS A 74 -12.11 5.27 7.88
C LYS A 74 -10.80 4.80 7.29
N PRO A 75 -10.71 4.68 5.95
CA PRO A 75 -9.46 4.32 5.32
C PRO A 75 -8.38 5.37 5.56
N ILE A 76 -7.21 4.92 6.02
CA ILE A 76 -6.05 5.79 6.21
C ILE A 76 -4.93 5.43 5.25
N MET A 77 -4.92 4.21 4.74
CA MET A 77 -3.91 3.75 3.81
C MET A 77 -4.54 2.76 2.84
N LEU A 78 -4.26 2.92 1.56
CA LEU A 78 -4.81 2.09 0.50
C LEU A 78 -3.69 1.33 -0.18
N PHE A 79 -3.91 0.05 -0.48
CA PHE A 79 -2.94 -0.79 -1.17
C PHE A 79 -3.52 -1.27 -2.49
N GLU A 80 -2.77 -1.05 -3.57
CA GLU A 80 -3.04 -1.70 -4.84
C GLU A 80 -1.89 -2.66 -5.13
N CYS A 81 -2.22 -3.91 -5.40
CA CYS A 81 -1.27 -4.99 -5.50
C CYS A 81 -1.18 -5.48 -6.94
N LYS A 82 0.05 -5.69 -7.40
CA LYS A 82 0.32 -6.26 -8.69
C LYS A 82 1.01 -7.61 -8.51
N LYS A 83 0.99 -8.42 -9.56
CA LYS A 83 1.65 -9.72 -9.55
C LYS A 83 3.14 -9.53 -9.27
N SER A 84 3.75 -10.50 -8.58
CA SER A 84 5.18 -10.48 -8.29
C SER A 84 5.98 -10.25 -9.56
N GLY A 85 6.89 -9.28 -9.53
CA GLY A 85 7.67 -8.90 -10.69
C GLY A 85 6.93 -8.00 -11.68
N GLY A 86 5.68 -7.65 -11.41
CA GLY A 86 4.89 -6.78 -12.28
C GLY A 86 5.37 -5.34 -12.26
N ASP A 87 4.99 -4.61 -13.31
CA ASP A 87 5.34 -3.20 -13.46
C ASP A 87 4.59 -2.33 -12.46
N LEU A 88 5.30 -1.42 -11.83
CA LEU A 88 4.75 -0.48 -10.86
C LEU A 88 4.70 0.95 -11.38
N SER A 89 4.52 1.13 -12.67
CA SER A 89 4.39 2.48 -13.23
C SER A 89 3.10 3.13 -12.74
N ILE A 90 3.10 4.46 -12.70
CA ILE A 90 1.95 5.24 -12.23
C ILE A 90 0.70 4.97 -13.07
N SER A 91 0.88 4.61 -14.35
CA SER A 91 -0.24 4.31 -15.23
C SER A 91 -1.05 3.10 -14.76
N HIS A 92 -0.49 2.26 -13.91
CA HIS A 92 -1.18 1.09 -13.35
C HIS A 92 -1.81 1.37 -11.99
N ALA A 93 -1.83 2.62 -11.57
CA ALA A 93 -2.35 3.01 -10.26
C ALA A 93 -3.65 3.82 -10.34
N SER A 94 -4.37 3.72 -11.44
CA SER A 94 -5.56 4.56 -11.65
C SER A 94 -6.65 4.36 -10.59
N GLN A 95 -6.89 3.12 -10.18
CA GLN A 95 -7.87 2.85 -9.13
C GLN A 95 -7.42 3.43 -7.80
N LEU A 96 -6.14 3.32 -7.50
CA LEU A 96 -5.55 3.86 -6.28
C LEU A 96 -5.76 5.37 -6.22
N PHE A 97 -5.48 6.09 -7.32
CA PHE A 97 -5.69 7.52 -7.41
C PHE A 97 -7.14 7.90 -7.14
N ARG A 98 -8.08 7.21 -7.79
CA ARG A 98 -9.50 7.53 -7.64
C ARG A 98 -9.98 7.31 -6.21
N TYR A 99 -9.59 6.19 -5.59
CA TYR A 99 -9.99 5.91 -4.21
C TYR A 99 -9.34 6.87 -3.22
N PHE A 100 -8.12 7.28 -3.50
CA PHE A 100 -7.45 8.27 -2.67
C PHE A 100 -8.24 9.59 -2.63
N HIS A 101 -8.80 9.98 -3.76
CA HIS A 101 -9.58 11.20 -3.88
C HIS A 101 -10.88 11.19 -3.06
N VAL A 102 -11.53 10.03 -2.96
CA VAL A 102 -12.85 9.92 -2.35
C VAL A 102 -12.80 9.40 -0.92
N THR A 103 -11.63 9.16 -0.38
CA THR A 103 -11.46 8.70 0.99
C THR A 103 -10.61 9.69 1.78
N GLU A 104 -10.46 9.44 3.07
CA GLU A 104 -9.57 10.24 3.92
C GLU A 104 -8.16 9.63 4.01
N ALA A 105 -7.83 8.77 3.07
CA ALA A 105 -6.54 8.10 3.07
C ALA A 105 -5.39 9.12 2.98
N ARG A 106 -4.34 8.86 3.73
CA ARG A 106 -3.14 9.69 3.76
C ARG A 106 -2.02 9.07 2.95
N PHE A 107 -2.10 7.78 2.67
CA PHE A 107 -1.09 7.06 1.91
C PHE A 107 -1.74 6.12 0.93
N GLY A 108 -1.18 6.10 -0.29
CA GLY A 108 -1.48 5.07 -1.27
C GLY A 108 -0.23 4.25 -1.50
N VAL A 109 -0.38 2.95 -1.60
CA VAL A 109 0.76 2.05 -1.79
C VAL A 109 0.51 1.19 -3.02
N LEU A 110 1.44 1.25 -3.95
CA LEU A 110 1.45 0.38 -5.13
C LEU A 110 2.59 -0.60 -4.95
N THR A 111 2.31 -1.89 -5.01
CA THR A 111 3.31 -2.90 -4.71
C THR A 111 3.13 -4.16 -5.54
N ASN A 112 4.25 -4.83 -5.84
CA ASN A 112 4.27 -6.18 -6.40
C ASN A 112 4.84 -7.20 -5.41
N GLY A 113 4.91 -6.84 -4.12
CA GLY A 113 5.44 -7.70 -3.08
C GLY A 113 6.95 -7.62 -2.92
N ILE A 114 7.66 -7.18 -3.94
CA ILE A 114 9.11 -7.02 -3.91
C ILE A 114 9.48 -5.56 -3.76
N ALA A 115 8.82 -4.70 -4.52
CA ALA A 115 9.00 -3.26 -4.46
C ALA A 115 7.72 -2.60 -3.96
N TYR A 116 7.86 -1.53 -3.23
CA TYR A 116 6.75 -0.75 -2.68
C TYR A 116 6.94 0.70 -3.08
N ARG A 117 5.91 1.30 -3.65
CA ARG A 117 5.90 2.73 -3.98
C ARG A 117 4.82 3.41 -3.15
N PHE A 118 5.24 4.38 -2.36
CA PHE A 118 4.37 5.10 -1.44
C PHE A 118 4.02 6.46 -2.02
N PHE A 119 2.75 6.79 -2.03
CA PHE A 119 2.24 8.07 -2.49
C PHE A 119 1.52 8.77 -1.34
N THR A 120 1.56 10.08 -1.35
CA THR A 120 0.84 10.89 -0.38
C THR A 120 0.28 12.14 -1.07
N ASP A 121 -0.28 13.06 -0.29
CA ASP A 121 -0.92 14.26 -0.81
C ASP A 121 -0.13 15.53 -0.46
N ILE A 122 1.18 15.51 -0.69
CA ILE A 122 2.05 16.63 -0.33
C ILE A 122 1.70 17.90 -1.10
N GLU A 123 1.47 17.79 -2.40
CA GLU A 123 1.25 18.95 -3.26
C GLU A 123 -0.14 19.56 -3.10
N GLN A 124 -1.15 18.73 -2.95
CA GLN A 124 -2.53 19.18 -2.81
C GLN A 124 -3.30 18.23 -1.92
N ALA A 125 -3.96 18.76 -0.90
CA ALA A 125 -4.71 17.95 0.05
C ALA A 125 -5.74 17.08 -0.65
N ASN A 126 -5.84 15.82 -0.24
CA ASN A 126 -6.76 14.80 -0.76
C ASN A 126 -6.55 14.47 -2.23
N LYS A 127 -5.42 14.88 -2.79
CA LYS A 127 -5.04 14.50 -4.14
C LYS A 127 -3.69 13.80 -4.10
N MET A 128 -3.66 12.53 -4.50
CA MET A 128 -2.43 11.76 -4.51
C MET A 128 -1.43 12.37 -5.48
N ASP A 129 -0.18 12.50 -5.03
CA ASP A 129 0.90 13.05 -5.85
C ASP A 129 1.14 12.16 -7.08
N ASP A 130 1.59 12.77 -8.18
CA ASP A 130 1.91 12.04 -9.40
C ASP A 130 3.18 11.19 -9.26
N ARG A 131 3.99 11.47 -8.25
CA ARG A 131 5.25 10.78 -8.04
C ARG A 131 5.24 10.08 -6.69
N PRO A 132 5.78 8.86 -6.62
CA PRO A 132 5.97 8.22 -5.33
C PRO A 132 7.03 8.95 -4.53
N LEU A 133 7.04 8.72 -3.23
CA LEU A 133 8.14 9.17 -2.37
C LEU A 133 9.37 8.39 -2.79
N ASP A 134 10.37 9.08 -3.36
CA ASP A 134 11.61 8.45 -3.73
C ASP A 134 12.68 8.68 -2.67
N ARG A 135 13.83 8.06 -2.88
CA ARG A 135 14.91 8.11 -1.92
C ARG A 135 15.39 9.53 -1.64
N LYS A 136 15.47 10.35 -2.69
CA LYS A 136 15.94 11.72 -2.58
C LYS A 136 14.86 12.62 -1.96
N SER A 137 13.65 12.51 -2.46
CA SER A 137 12.51 13.26 -1.93
C SER A 137 12.22 12.83 -0.50
N THR A 138 12.33 11.56 -0.20
CA THR A 138 12.10 11.03 1.14
C THR A 138 13.09 11.59 2.15
N ARG A 139 14.32 11.84 1.76
CA ARG A 139 15.30 12.45 2.63
C ARG A 139 14.89 13.84 3.10
N LEU A 140 14.40 14.65 2.18
CA LEU A 140 13.88 15.99 2.51
C LEU A 140 12.56 15.90 3.24
N ASN A 141 11.68 15.07 2.73
CA ASN A 141 10.31 14.97 3.24
C ASN A 141 10.22 14.12 4.51
N SER A 142 11.14 13.19 4.74
CA SER A 142 11.09 12.37 5.94
C SER A 142 11.31 13.17 7.20
N ARG A 143 12.11 14.23 7.15
CA ARG A 143 12.24 15.14 8.28
C ARG A 143 10.90 15.79 8.60
N HIS A 144 10.20 16.19 7.55
CA HIS A 144 8.91 16.84 7.67
C HIS A 144 7.82 15.86 8.07
N ILE A 145 7.78 14.73 7.40
CA ILE A 145 6.78 13.69 7.66
C ILE A 145 6.96 13.10 9.05
N THR A 146 8.19 12.80 9.45
CA THR A 146 8.47 12.24 10.77
C THR A 146 8.02 13.18 11.88
N ARG A 147 8.20 14.48 11.68
CA ARG A 147 7.81 15.48 12.71
C ARG A 147 6.31 15.69 12.78
N SER A 148 5.61 15.61 11.64
CA SER A 148 4.20 16.00 11.59
C SER A 148 3.23 14.83 11.57
N ARG A 149 3.62 13.67 11.12
CA ARG A 149 2.71 12.54 10.91
C ARG A 149 3.06 11.28 11.70
N MET A 150 4.24 11.22 12.18
CA MET A 150 4.72 10.11 12.99
C MET A 150 5.17 10.61 14.35
#